data_4621371a6883f73305facc978be8e104
#
_entry.id   4621371a6883f73305facc978be8e104
#
_cell.length_a   1.000
_cell.length_b   1.000
_cell.length_c   1.000
_cell.angle_alpha   90.00
_cell.angle_beta   90.00
_cell.angle_gamma   90.00
#
_symmetry.space_group_name_H-M   'P 1'
#
loop_
_entity.id
_entity.type
_entity.pdbx_description
1 polymer ?
#
loop_
_entity_poly.entity_id
_entity_poly.type
_entity_poly.pdbx_seq_one_letter_code
_entity_poly.pdbx_strand_id
1 'polypeptide(L)'
;MAKKAAATPKTTRKRAADDTGRSRKRARVQPAAPLNPIPGPSQSTEKHILLVHGAVDAGQLGLSDDQEKEVMRPRVHPLVLQLVTEDKMGPSGLEGVAAGGMHSLILDSNGKVWSFGLNDSLALGRLTKPPDGTPDNIPELVLGLDGFRATAIVASDNLSIAISETGELRAWGTFNSDGLLGFMGHKDKVMVPTALPAFSKKLICAAACGEDHALALTCDGTVYAWGNGASFQLGRRILERRKENGLKPEPLPLRDVVAVFAGTHNSFAVDRAGAVFAWGLNQMRQTGVDDAEPLVKTPTEVHALHPDNHAGARVVQIAGGEHHTHFLFDSGAVWACGRAGADRLGLADDHPRVRPKRDDFLVITPVRVAFPPPPTPADPAPVLPPYTAGFSATRIAHISAGERYTLAVDEDGILYSWGEGNASQLGLGNESNAQTPTRVANTALKGHRVVVASAGGQHVLLVGVKRDGTL
;
A
#
# COMPACT_ATOMS: atom_id res chain seq x y z
N MET A 1 -51.18 -7.00 70.02
CA MET A 1 -51.00 -5.77 70.83
C MET A 1 -50.42 -4.71 69.87
N ALA A 2 -51.20 -3.70 69.66
CA ALA A 2 -50.90 -2.57 68.70
C ALA A 2 -50.06 -1.53 69.42
N LYS A 3 -49.12 -0.90 68.72
CA LYS A 3 -48.65 0.50 69.06
C LYS A 3 -48.58 1.36 67.82
N LYS A 4 -49.46 2.34 67.85
CA LYS A 4 -49.49 3.53 66.96
C LYS A 4 -48.20 4.32 67.08
N ALA A 5 -47.71 4.86 65.98
CA ALA A 5 -46.74 5.92 65.98
C ALA A 5 -47.33 7.09 65.15
N ALA A 6 -47.14 8.30 65.71
CA ALA A 6 -47.82 9.56 65.37
C ALA A 6 -47.28 10.23 64.10
N ALA A 7 -48.17 10.97 63.46
CA ALA A 7 -47.88 11.82 62.31
C ALA A 7 -47.36 13.21 62.74
N THR A 8 -46.33 13.73 62.08
CA THR A 8 -45.83 15.10 62.17
C THR A 8 -46.23 15.93 60.92
N PRO A 9 -46.51 17.23 61.06
CA PRO A 9 -47.18 18.02 60.03
C PRO A 9 -46.22 18.58 58.97
N LYS A 10 -46.74 18.63 57.72
CA LYS A 10 -46.07 19.25 56.54
C LYS A 10 -46.12 20.75 56.60
N THR A 11 -44.96 21.41 56.70
CA THR A 11 -44.83 22.84 56.43
C THR A 11 -44.61 23.11 54.95
N THR A 12 -45.56 23.81 54.33
CA THR A 12 -45.51 24.33 52.98
C THR A 12 -44.66 25.57 52.89
N ARG A 13 -43.48 25.54 52.26
CA ARG A 13 -42.71 26.71 51.85
C ARG A 13 -42.99 27.02 50.38
N LYS A 14 -43.66 28.16 50.14
CA LYS A 14 -43.78 28.80 48.84
C LYS A 14 -42.38 29.22 48.37
N ARG A 15 -41.97 28.72 47.21
CA ARG A 15 -40.83 29.26 46.47
C ARG A 15 -41.34 30.28 45.45
N ALA A 16 -40.78 31.48 45.53
CA ALA A 16 -40.92 32.50 44.52
C ALA A 16 -40.30 32.06 43.19
N ALA A 17 -41.01 32.33 42.11
CA ALA A 17 -40.52 32.16 40.75
C ALA A 17 -39.56 33.32 40.42
N ASP A 18 -38.30 33.04 40.14
CA ASP A 18 -37.38 33.97 39.54
C ASP A 18 -37.17 33.57 38.07
N ASP A 19 -37.82 34.33 37.20
CA ASP A 19 -37.82 34.17 35.75
C ASP A 19 -36.68 34.99 35.16
N THR A 20 -35.51 34.37 34.98
CA THR A 20 -34.46 34.92 34.11
C THR A 20 -34.09 33.90 33.05
N GLY A 21 -34.95 33.80 32.03
CA GLY A 21 -34.73 33.09 30.79
C GLY A 21 -33.60 33.70 29.96
N ARG A 22 -32.35 33.43 30.34
CA ARG A 22 -31.19 33.57 29.44
C ARG A 22 -30.89 32.23 28.76
N SER A 23 -31.50 32.03 27.60
CA SER A 23 -31.07 31.02 26.62
C SER A 23 -29.58 31.23 26.30
N ARG A 24 -28.69 30.46 26.93
CA ARG A 24 -27.31 30.34 26.50
C ARG A 24 -27.34 29.62 25.14
N LYS A 25 -27.22 30.40 24.03
CA LYS A 25 -26.90 29.84 22.71
C LYS A 25 -25.59 29.04 22.92
N ARG A 26 -25.68 27.72 22.84
CA ARG A 26 -24.52 26.84 22.72
C ARG A 26 -23.72 27.33 21.51
N ALA A 27 -22.52 27.84 21.75
CA ALA A 27 -21.59 28.15 20.68
C ALA A 27 -21.48 26.87 19.81
N ARG A 28 -21.71 27.04 18.53
CA ARG A 28 -21.51 25.98 17.53
C ARG A 28 -20.03 25.70 17.54
N VAL A 29 -19.61 24.62 18.24
CA VAL A 29 -18.23 24.13 18.18
C VAL A 29 -18.00 23.79 16.72
N GLN A 30 -17.10 24.49 16.06
CA GLN A 30 -16.67 24.10 14.73
C GLN A 30 -16.13 22.67 14.83
N PRO A 31 -16.51 21.76 13.93
CA PRO A 31 -15.93 20.43 13.93
C PRO A 31 -14.41 20.57 13.81
N ALA A 32 -13.69 19.86 14.67
CA ALA A 32 -12.22 19.80 14.59
C ALA A 32 -11.85 19.33 13.17
N ALA A 33 -10.76 19.88 12.63
CA ALA A 33 -10.23 19.41 11.35
C ALA A 33 -10.01 17.88 11.42
N PRO A 34 -10.29 17.15 10.33
CA PRO A 34 -10.09 15.70 10.30
C PRO A 34 -8.63 15.36 10.61
N LEU A 35 -8.39 14.22 11.25
CA LEU A 35 -7.05 13.74 11.59
C LEU A 35 -6.21 13.55 10.33
N ASN A 36 -6.83 12.93 9.32
CA ASN A 36 -6.23 12.61 8.03
C ASN A 36 -6.98 13.35 6.93
N PRO A 37 -6.30 14.11 6.06
CA PRO A 37 -6.95 14.70 4.90
C PRO A 37 -7.26 13.62 3.85
N ILE A 38 -8.31 13.84 3.08
CA ILE A 38 -8.53 13.06 1.84
C ILE A 38 -7.43 13.43 0.86
N PRO A 39 -6.79 12.46 0.16
CA PRO A 39 -5.84 12.78 -0.90
C PRO A 39 -6.47 13.69 -1.94
N GLY A 40 -5.84 14.82 -2.20
CA GLY A 40 -6.25 15.73 -3.26
C GLY A 40 -5.55 15.38 -4.60
N PRO A 41 -6.03 15.96 -5.72
CA PRO A 41 -5.34 15.81 -6.99
C PRO A 41 -3.93 16.43 -6.92
N SER A 42 -3.00 15.86 -7.68
CA SER A 42 -1.64 16.39 -7.79
C SER A 42 -1.65 17.84 -8.30
N GLN A 43 -0.76 18.65 -7.74
CA GLN A 43 -0.50 20.02 -8.19
C GLN A 43 0.73 20.08 -9.11
N SER A 44 1.24 18.92 -9.56
CA SER A 44 2.41 18.88 -10.44
C SER A 44 2.13 19.54 -11.78
N THR A 45 3.06 20.37 -12.21
CA THR A 45 3.09 20.95 -13.57
C THR A 45 3.97 20.15 -14.52
N GLU A 46 4.74 19.20 -13.99
CA GLU A 46 5.59 18.29 -14.78
C GLU A 46 4.73 17.16 -15.35
N LYS A 47 5.02 16.77 -16.60
CA LYS A 47 4.36 15.61 -17.21
C LYS A 47 4.99 14.30 -16.73
N HIS A 48 4.15 13.47 -16.16
CA HIS A 48 4.48 12.16 -15.67
C HIS A 48 4.15 11.10 -16.73
N ILE A 49 5.07 10.16 -16.95
CA ILE A 49 4.93 9.06 -17.89
C ILE A 49 5.04 7.70 -17.19
N LEU A 50 4.60 6.65 -17.86
CA LEU A 50 4.74 5.28 -17.39
C LEU A 50 6.03 4.65 -17.96
N LEU A 51 6.83 4.05 -17.06
CA LEU A 51 7.85 3.07 -17.43
C LEU A 51 7.49 1.72 -16.83
N VAL A 52 7.84 0.64 -17.53
CA VAL A 52 7.47 -0.73 -17.15
C VAL A 52 8.63 -1.69 -17.35
N HIS A 53 8.69 -2.75 -16.53
CA HIS A 53 9.57 -3.91 -16.72
C HIS A 53 9.07 -5.14 -15.96
N GLY A 54 9.62 -6.32 -16.28
CA GLY A 54 9.24 -7.61 -15.71
C GLY A 54 8.55 -8.52 -16.72
N ALA A 55 7.79 -9.50 -16.21
CA ALA A 55 7.04 -10.45 -17.00
C ALA A 55 5.89 -9.82 -17.81
N VAL A 56 5.56 -10.40 -18.96
CA VAL A 56 4.52 -9.91 -19.89
C VAL A 56 3.42 -10.94 -20.19
N ASP A 57 3.58 -12.17 -19.75
CA ASP A 57 2.78 -13.34 -20.13
C ASP A 57 1.29 -13.27 -19.78
N ALA A 58 0.93 -12.40 -18.83
CA ALA A 58 -0.47 -12.11 -18.46
C ALA A 58 -0.96 -10.73 -18.96
N GLY A 59 -0.24 -10.05 -19.86
CA GLY A 59 -0.57 -8.70 -20.33
C GLY A 59 -0.40 -7.60 -19.29
N GLN A 60 0.21 -7.92 -18.13
CA GLN A 60 0.32 -7.05 -16.95
C GLN A 60 1.19 -5.81 -17.16
N LEU A 61 1.94 -5.72 -18.26
CA LEU A 61 2.67 -4.52 -18.67
C LEU A 61 1.90 -3.63 -19.67
N GLY A 62 0.76 -4.10 -20.22
CA GLY A 62 -0.06 -3.33 -21.14
C GLY A 62 0.55 -3.06 -22.52
N LEU A 63 1.49 -3.88 -22.98
CA LEU A 63 2.32 -3.63 -24.15
C LEU A 63 1.76 -4.24 -25.46
N SER A 64 0.52 -4.69 -25.46
CA SER A 64 -0.12 -5.42 -26.57
C SER A 64 0.60 -6.75 -26.88
N ASP A 65 0.53 -7.21 -28.15
CA ASP A 65 1.11 -8.48 -28.60
C ASP A 65 2.63 -8.40 -28.85
N ASP A 66 3.36 -7.66 -28.02
CA ASP A 66 4.82 -7.66 -28.08
C ASP A 66 5.33 -9.08 -27.82
N GLN A 67 6.07 -9.63 -28.78
CA GLN A 67 6.56 -11.01 -28.77
C GLN A 67 7.68 -11.27 -27.73
N GLU A 68 8.05 -10.26 -26.95
CA GLU A 68 9.00 -10.41 -25.86
C GLU A 68 8.35 -11.13 -24.67
N LYS A 69 8.98 -12.18 -24.18
CA LYS A 69 8.54 -12.90 -22.99
C LYS A 69 8.69 -12.07 -21.71
N GLU A 70 9.66 -11.16 -21.69
CA GLU A 70 10.01 -10.34 -20.54
C GLU A 70 10.63 -9.01 -20.96
N VAL A 71 10.39 -7.99 -20.17
CA VAL A 71 11.02 -6.68 -20.33
C VAL A 71 12.14 -6.56 -19.28
N MET A 72 13.36 -6.91 -19.67
CA MET A 72 14.51 -7.05 -18.76
C MET A 72 14.98 -5.73 -18.15
N ARG A 73 14.62 -4.58 -18.73
CA ARG A 73 15.00 -3.25 -18.24
C ARG A 73 13.84 -2.27 -18.37
N PRO A 74 13.74 -1.29 -17.47
CA PRO A 74 12.71 -0.26 -17.56
C PRO A 74 12.66 0.37 -18.96
N ARG A 75 11.48 0.40 -19.58
CA ARG A 75 11.22 1.10 -20.83
C ARG A 75 9.97 1.98 -20.73
N VAL A 76 9.95 3.07 -21.46
CA VAL A 76 8.78 3.95 -21.56
C VAL A 76 7.64 3.19 -22.24
N HIS A 77 6.46 3.26 -21.67
CA HIS A 77 5.27 2.60 -22.21
C HIS A 77 4.73 3.41 -23.42
N PRO A 78 4.74 2.85 -24.65
CA PRO A 78 4.52 3.65 -25.87
C PRO A 78 3.12 4.23 -25.96
N LEU A 79 2.06 3.42 -25.69
CA LEU A 79 0.68 3.88 -25.76
C LEU A 79 0.37 4.92 -24.68
N VAL A 80 0.85 4.74 -23.45
CA VAL A 80 0.64 5.72 -22.37
C VAL A 80 1.37 7.02 -22.69
N LEU A 81 2.60 6.97 -23.24
CA LEU A 81 3.31 8.15 -23.69
C LEU A 81 2.51 8.92 -24.77
N GLN A 82 1.93 8.21 -25.72
CA GLN A 82 1.07 8.82 -26.74
C GLN A 82 -0.14 9.51 -26.09
N LEU A 83 -0.87 8.83 -25.19
CA LEU A 83 -2.04 9.38 -24.49
C LEU A 83 -1.67 10.63 -23.65
N VAL A 84 -0.51 10.63 -23.00
CA VAL A 84 0.00 11.79 -22.24
C VAL A 84 0.37 12.95 -23.18
N THR A 85 1.00 12.65 -24.31
CA THR A 85 1.40 13.66 -25.31
C THR A 85 0.18 14.31 -25.98
N GLU A 86 -0.89 13.54 -26.16
CA GLU A 86 -2.17 14.00 -26.72
C GLU A 86 -3.10 14.65 -25.66
N ASP A 87 -2.63 14.90 -24.45
CA ASP A 87 -3.37 15.44 -23.28
C ASP A 87 -4.63 14.61 -22.89
N LYS A 88 -4.73 13.36 -23.32
CA LYS A 88 -5.86 12.47 -23.00
C LYS A 88 -5.86 12.00 -21.55
N MET A 89 -4.70 12.04 -20.89
CA MET A 89 -4.52 11.70 -19.47
C MET A 89 -4.43 12.94 -18.57
N GLY A 90 -4.86 14.09 -19.07
CA GLY A 90 -4.87 15.36 -18.34
C GLY A 90 -3.51 16.08 -18.33
N PRO A 91 -3.44 17.26 -17.66
CA PRO A 91 -2.33 18.20 -17.84
C PRO A 91 -0.98 17.67 -17.34
N SER A 92 -0.94 16.88 -16.27
CA SER A 92 0.29 16.28 -15.73
C SER A 92 0.46 14.79 -16.07
N GLY A 93 -0.42 14.21 -16.89
CA GLY A 93 -0.32 12.79 -17.29
C GLY A 93 -0.71 11.85 -16.15
N LEU A 94 0.24 11.14 -15.54
CA LEU A 94 -0.04 10.19 -14.48
C LEU A 94 0.01 10.83 -13.08
N GLU A 95 -0.91 10.42 -12.19
CA GLU A 95 -0.85 10.74 -10.75
C GLU A 95 -0.44 9.54 -9.90
N GLY A 96 -0.68 8.31 -10.37
CA GLY A 96 -0.34 7.12 -9.61
C GLY A 96 -0.37 5.86 -10.45
N VAL A 97 0.23 4.81 -9.88
CA VAL A 97 0.24 3.45 -10.41
C VAL A 97 0.03 2.46 -9.26
N ALA A 98 -0.63 1.35 -9.53
CA ALA A 98 -0.75 0.23 -8.60
C ALA A 98 -0.60 -1.09 -9.37
N ALA A 99 0.43 -1.85 -9.05
CA ALA A 99 0.67 -3.18 -9.59
C ALA A 99 0.07 -4.23 -8.63
N GLY A 100 -0.81 -5.07 -9.14
CA GLY A 100 -1.37 -6.22 -8.43
C GLY A 100 -0.57 -7.50 -8.68
N GLY A 101 -1.17 -8.68 -8.47
CA GLY A 101 -0.52 -9.95 -8.79
C GLY A 101 -0.16 -10.05 -10.28
N MET A 102 -1.19 -10.01 -11.13
CA MET A 102 -1.06 -10.10 -12.60
C MET A 102 -1.87 -9.03 -13.34
N HIS A 103 -2.27 -7.94 -12.67
CA HIS A 103 -2.96 -6.81 -13.28
C HIS A 103 -2.38 -5.50 -12.79
N SER A 104 -2.69 -4.43 -13.52
CA SER A 104 -2.15 -3.11 -13.30
C SER A 104 -3.23 -2.04 -13.38
N LEU A 105 -3.11 -1.03 -12.53
CA LEU A 105 -3.94 0.16 -12.56
C LEU A 105 -3.07 1.41 -12.76
N ILE A 106 -3.60 2.37 -13.52
CA ILE A 106 -3.03 3.71 -13.67
C ILE A 106 -4.10 4.72 -13.25
N LEU A 107 -3.69 5.74 -12.52
CA LEU A 107 -4.48 6.93 -12.21
C LEU A 107 -3.94 8.10 -13.03
N ASP A 108 -4.78 8.71 -13.84
CA ASP A 108 -4.42 9.90 -14.60
C ASP A 108 -4.78 11.21 -13.86
N SER A 109 -4.25 12.32 -14.31
CA SER A 109 -4.45 13.62 -13.66
C SER A 109 -5.86 14.22 -13.85
N ASN A 110 -6.71 13.58 -14.66
CA ASN A 110 -8.15 13.85 -14.69
C ASN A 110 -8.91 13.08 -13.59
N GLY A 111 -8.22 12.20 -12.83
CA GLY A 111 -8.82 11.31 -11.85
C GLY A 111 -9.52 10.11 -12.47
N LYS A 112 -9.19 9.74 -13.71
CA LYS A 112 -9.68 8.51 -14.35
C LYS A 112 -8.75 7.36 -14.05
N VAL A 113 -9.32 6.17 -13.90
CA VAL A 113 -8.60 4.92 -13.64
C VAL A 113 -8.55 4.10 -14.93
N TRP A 114 -7.36 3.63 -15.28
CA TRP A 114 -7.09 2.75 -16.41
C TRP A 114 -6.59 1.41 -15.88
N SER A 115 -6.86 0.33 -16.59
CA SER A 115 -6.50 -1.03 -16.19
C SER A 115 -6.00 -1.86 -17.36
N PHE A 116 -5.10 -2.82 -17.08
CA PHE A 116 -4.60 -3.82 -18.03
C PHE A 116 -4.03 -5.03 -17.27
N GLY A 117 -3.87 -6.17 -17.98
CA GLY A 117 -3.41 -7.42 -17.42
C GLY A 117 -4.49 -8.46 -17.28
N LEU A 118 -4.26 -9.50 -16.47
CA LEU A 118 -5.17 -10.63 -16.31
C LEU A 118 -6.52 -10.18 -15.73
N ASN A 119 -7.62 -10.61 -16.37
CA ASN A 119 -8.99 -10.26 -15.96
C ASN A 119 -9.86 -11.45 -15.50
N ASP A 120 -9.26 -12.59 -15.21
CA ASP A 120 -10.02 -13.78 -14.76
C ASP A 120 -10.78 -13.54 -13.45
N SER A 121 -10.29 -12.64 -12.61
CA SER A 121 -10.91 -12.21 -11.36
C SER A 121 -11.79 -10.97 -11.50
N LEU A 122 -11.98 -10.44 -12.71
CA LEU A 122 -12.66 -9.17 -13.01
C LEU A 122 -11.99 -7.94 -12.38
N ALA A 123 -10.70 -8.04 -12.05
CA ALA A 123 -9.92 -6.99 -11.42
C ALA A 123 -9.66 -5.77 -12.34
N LEU A 124 -9.88 -5.91 -13.66
CA LEU A 124 -9.77 -4.79 -14.59
C LEU A 124 -10.99 -3.84 -14.56
N GLY A 125 -12.10 -4.25 -13.97
CA GLY A 125 -13.30 -3.40 -13.89
C GLY A 125 -13.96 -3.08 -15.25
N ARG A 126 -13.73 -3.94 -16.26
CA ARG A 126 -14.22 -3.78 -17.62
C ARG A 126 -14.36 -5.12 -18.34
N LEU A 127 -15.12 -5.16 -19.44
CA LEU A 127 -15.22 -6.33 -20.31
C LEU A 127 -13.96 -6.43 -21.19
N THR A 128 -13.39 -7.63 -21.28
CA THR A 128 -12.17 -7.90 -22.06
C THR A 128 -12.35 -8.97 -23.16
N LYS A 129 -13.50 -9.66 -23.17
CA LYS A 129 -13.78 -10.70 -24.18
C LYS A 129 -14.68 -10.17 -25.30
N PRO A 130 -14.36 -10.48 -26.58
CA PRO A 130 -15.23 -10.15 -27.72
C PRO A 130 -16.66 -10.73 -27.54
N PRO A 131 -17.72 -10.13 -28.16
CA PRO A 131 -17.65 -8.98 -29.08
C PRO A 131 -17.60 -7.61 -28.41
N ASP A 132 -17.94 -7.48 -27.11
CA ASP A 132 -18.19 -6.17 -26.49
C ASP A 132 -17.01 -5.67 -25.63
N GLY A 133 -15.95 -6.48 -25.50
CA GLY A 133 -14.79 -6.15 -24.67
C GLY A 133 -13.58 -5.66 -25.46
N THR A 134 -12.77 -4.84 -24.81
CA THR A 134 -11.45 -4.41 -25.29
C THR A 134 -10.35 -5.37 -24.81
N PRO A 135 -9.24 -5.54 -25.53
CA PRO A 135 -8.15 -6.42 -25.10
C PRO A 135 -7.68 -6.12 -23.67
N ASP A 136 -7.33 -7.15 -22.92
CA ASP A 136 -6.86 -7.04 -21.54
C ASP A 136 -5.40 -6.59 -21.44
N ASN A 137 -4.61 -6.85 -22.47
CA ASN A 137 -3.18 -6.54 -22.57
C ASN A 137 -2.86 -5.11 -23.04
N ILE A 138 -3.83 -4.18 -23.02
CA ILE A 138 -3.64 -2.76 -23.30
C ILE A 138 -4.34 -1.89 -22.24
N PRO A 139 -3.79 -0.71 -21.90
CA PRO A 139 -4.45 0.25 -21.01
C PRO A 139 -5.78 0.74 -21.58
N GLU A 140 -6.87 0.52 -20.82
CA GLU A 140 -8.21 1.02 -21.13
C GLU A 140 -8.92 1.47 -19.84
N LEU A 141 -9.92 2.34 -19.99
CA LEU A 141 -10.67 2.91 -18.88
C LEU A 141 -11.46 1.86 -18.11
N VAL A 142 -11.41 1.93 -16.79
CA VAL A 142 -12.30 1.22 -15.89
C VAL A 142 -13.73 1.76 -16.05
N LEU A 143 -14.71 0.86 -16.21
CA LEU A 143 -16.11 1.23 -16.39
C LEU A 143 -16.79 1.52 -15.05
N GLY A 144 -17.88 2.34 -15.07
CA GLY A 144 -18.69 2.60 -13.89
C GLY A 144 -18.06 3.53 -12.85
N LEU A 145 -17.06 4.32 -13.24
CA LEU A 145 -16.48 5.40 -12.45
C LEU A 145 -16.90 6.80 -12.96
N ASP A 146 -18.00 6.90 -13.69
CA ASP A 146 -18.50 8.18 -14.18
C ASP A 146 -18.83 9.12 -13.01
N GLY A 147 -18.31 10.34 -13.06
CA GLY A 147 -18.43 11.32 -11.98
C GLY A 147 -17.63 11.01 -10.71
N PHE A 148 -16.86 9.91 -10.71
CA PHE A 148 -15.94 9.53 -9.63
C PHE A 148 -14.51 9.98 -9.98
N ARG A 149 -14.11 11.15 -9.48
CA ARG A 149 -12.72 11.60 -9.61
C ARG A 149 -11.87 10.86 -8.59
N ALA A 150 -11.11 9.86 -9.04
CA ALA A 150 -10.19 9.14 -8.18
C ALA A 150 -8.98 10.00 -7.80
N THR A 151 -8.46 9.82 -6.58
CA THR A 151 -7.24 10.45 -6.06
C THR A 151 -6.27 9.44 -5.48
N ALA A 152 -6.72 8.19 -5.30
CA ALA A 152 -5.86 7.08 -4.93
C ALA A 152 -6.39 5.78 -5.53
N ILE A 153 -5.47 4.88 -5.87
CA ILE A 153 -5.75 3.53 -6.37
C ILE A 153 -4.89 2.52 -5.62
N VAL A 154 -5.42 1.32 -5.41
CA VAL A 154 -4.71 0.21 -4.78
C VAL A 154 -5.08 -1.08 -5.53
N ALA A 155 -4.12 -1.96 -5.73
CA ALA A 155 -4.31 -3.28 -6.30
C ALA A 155 -3.81 -4.36 -5.34
N SER A 156 -4.54 -5.46 -5.23
CA SER A 156 -4.08 -6.73 -4.65
C SER A 156 -3.86 -7.75 -5.76
N ASP A 157 -3.77 -9.03 -5.45
CA ASP A 157 -3.66 -10.04 -6.51
C ASP A 157 -4.89 -10.05 -7.43
N ASN A 158 -6.08 -9.95 -6.85
CA ASN A 158 -7.34 -10.14 -7.55
C ASN A 158 -8.39 -9.05 -7.25
N LEU A 159 -8.04 -8.03 -6.46
CA LEU A 159 -8.94 -6.94 -6.08
C LEU A 159 -8.34 -5.60 -6.47
N SER A 160 -9.20 -4.69 -6.88
CA SER A 160 -8.86 -3.30 -7.16
C SER A 160 -9.72 -2.35 -6.33
N ILE A 161 -9.12 -1.27 -5.85
CA ILE A 161 -9.76 -0.23 -5.05
C ILE A 161 -9.43 1.14 -5.63
N ALA A 162 -10.41 2.04 -5.64
CA ALA A 162 -10.21 3.46 -5.89
C ALA A 162 -10.86 4.30 -4.78
N ILE A 163 -10.22 5.41 -4.42
CA ILE A 163 -10.72 6.42 -3.48
C ILE A 163 -10.88 7.73 -4.23
N SER A 164 -12.04 8.38 -4.08
CA SER A 164 -12.32 9.66 -4.73
C SER A 164 -11.84 10.86 -3.91
N GLU A 165 -11.79 12.02 -4.54
CA GLU A 165 -11.56 13.32 -3.89
C GLU A 165 -12.60 13.68 -2.81
N THR A 166 -13.77 12.98 -2.80
CA THR A 166 -14.81 13.12 -1.79
C THR A 166 -14.69 12.10 -0.66
N GLY A 167 -13.70 11.21 -0.69
CA GLY A 167 -13.50 10.15 0.31
C GLY A 167 -14.44 8.94 0.13
N GLU A 168 -15.09 8.79 -1.02
CA GLU A 168 -15.83 7.57 -1.36
C GLU A 168 -14.84 6.48 -1.79
N LEU A 169 -14.99 5.25 -1.28
CA LEU A 169 -14.24 4.08 -1.69
C LEU A 169 -15.11 3.18 -2.57
N ARG A 170 -14.62 2.82 -3.74
CA ARG A 170 -15.16 1.76 -4.61
C ARG A 170 -14.14 0.66 -4.80
N ALA A 171 -14.63 -0.58 -4.87
CA ALA A 171 -13.81 -1.75 -5.08
C ALA A 171 -14.44 -2.70 -6.10
N TRP A 172 -13.62 -3.51 -6.77
CA TRP A 172 -14.03 -4.51 -7.75
C TRP A 172 -13.02 -5.64 -7.82
N GLY A 173 -13.40 -6.77 -8.45
CA GLY A 173 -12.61 -8.00 -8.43
C GLY A 173 -13.10 -9.01 -7.40
N THR A 174 -12.20 -9.71 -6.76
CA THR A 174 -12.47 -10.70 -5.71
C THR A 174 -11.27 -10.84 -4.77
N PHE A 175 -11.48 -11.40 -3.57
CA PHE A 175 -10.37 -11.77 -2.66
C PHE A 175 -9.76 -13.12 -2.98
N ASN A 176 -10.43 -13.96 -3.80
CA ASN A 176 -9.93 -15.29 -4.11
C ASN A 176 -10.25 -15.67 -5.57
N SER A 177 -9.25 -16.17 -6.29
CA SER A 177 -9.36 -16.56 -7.71
C SER A 177 -10.34 -17.68 -7.96
N ASP A 178 -10.60 -18.57 -6.99
CA ASP A 178 -11.54 -19.69 -7.11
C ASP A 178 -12.99 -19.31 -6.74
N GLY A 179 -13.24 -18.04 -6.39
CA GLY A 179 -14.57 -17.51 -6.08
C GLY A 179 -15.16 -17.98 -4.75
N LEU A 180 -14.39 -18.65 -3.89
CA LEU A 180 -14.88 -19.14 -2.59
C LEU A 180 -15.11 -18.02 -1.58
N LEU A 181 -14.38 -16.90 -1.70
CA LEU A 181 -14.54 -15.70 -0.90
C LEU A 181 -14.77 -14.53 -1.84
N GLY A 182 -16.02 -14.26 -2.15
CA GLY A 182 -16.39 -13.10 -2.96
C GLY A 182 -16.19 -11.79 -2.20
N PHE A 183 -16.35 -10.71 -2.92
CA PHE A 183 -16.30 -9.34 -2.42
C PHE A 183 -17.67 -8.95 -1.80
N MET A 184 -17.68 -8.17 -0.72
CA MET A 184 -18.90 -7.70 -0.03
C MET A 184 -19.84 -8.80 0.51
N GLY A 185 -19.32 -9.99 0.81
CA GLY A 185 -20.14 -11.12 1.27
C GLY A 185 -20.86 -11.86 0.14
N HIS A 186 -20.64 -11.51 -1.11
CA HIS A 186 -21.06 -12.29 -2.28
C HIS A 186 -20.03 -13.37 -2.56
N LYS A 187 -20.49 -14.50 -3.09
CA LYS A 187 -19.60 -15.59 -3.52
C LYS A 187 -19.01 -15.33 -4.90
N ASP A 188 -19.57 -14.39 -5.62
CA ASP A 188 -19.20 -14.07 -7.00
C ASP A 188 -18.22 -12.89 -7.08
N LYS A 189 -17.53 -12.79 -8.19
CA LYS A 189 -16.65 -11.69 -8.54
C LYS A 189 -17.48 -10.44 -8.89
N VAL A 190 -16.96 -9.27 -8.56
CA VAL A 190 -17.62 -7.98 -8.86
C VAL A 190 -16.81 -7.25 -9.92
N MET A 191 -17.39 -7.09 -11.12
CA MET A 191 -16.73 -6.39 -12.22
C MET A 191 -16.85 -4.87 -12.10
N VAL A 192 -18.06 -4.37 -11.80
CA VAL A 192 -18.29 -2.91 -11.76
C VAL A 192 -17.84 -2.34 -10.41
N PRO A 193 -17.01 -1.29 -10.41
CA PRO A 193 -16.59 -0.60 -9.19
C PRO A 193 -17.78 -0.26 -8.29
N THR A 194 -17.83 -0.86 -7.12
CA THR A 194 -18.99 -0.82 -6.23
C THR A 194 -18.62 -0.19 -4.88
N ALA A 195 -19.43 0.73 -4.40
CA ALA A 195 -19.30 1.33 -3.08
C ALA A 195 -19.66 0.30 -1.99
N LEU A 196 -18.88 0.24 -0.92
CA LEU A 196 -19.15 -0.67 0.20
C LEU A 196 -20.13 -0.02 1.17
N PRO A 197 -21.25 -0.70 1.51
CA PRO A 197 -22.27 -0.14 2.44
C PRO A 197 -21.70 0.26 3.81
N ALA A 198 -20.66 -0.44 4.28
CA ALA A 198 -19.98 -0.12 5.54
C ALA A 198 -19.38 1.30 5.57
N PHE A 199 -19.08 1.88 4.42
CA PHE A 199 -18.46 3.20 4.27
C PHE A 199 -19.43 4.29 3.80
N SER A 200 -20.72 4.01 3.65
CA SER A 200 -21.72 4.97 3.13
C SER A 200 -21.80 6.32 3.89
N LYS A 201 -21.30 6.37 5.12
CA LYS A 201 -21.24 7.58 5.97
C LYS A 201 -19.83 7.86 6.50
N LYS A 202 -18.82 7.33 5.85
CA LYS A 202 -17.43 7.45 6.24
C LYS A 202 -16.64 8.10 5.12
N LEU A 203 -15.69 8.94 5.49
CA LEU A 203 -14.72 9.50 4.57
C LEU A 203 -13.44 8.68 4.66
N ILE A 204 -13.08 8.02 3.58
CA ILE A 204 -11.87 7.21 3.48
C ILE A 204 -10.75 8.08 2.92
N CYS A 205 -9.60 8.06 3.57
CA CYS A 205 -8.42 8.82 3.14
C CYS A 205 -7.28 7.93 2.64
N ALA A 206 -7.25 6.64 3.00
CA ALA A 206 -6.25 5.70 2.52
C ALA A 206 -6.81 4.27 2.52
N ALA A 207 -6.23 3.42 1.67
CA ALA A 207 -6.44 1.98 1.67
C ALA A 207 -5.12 1.26 1.42
N ALA A 208 -5.03 0.01 1.87
CA ALA A 208 -3.93 -0.90 1.58
C ALA A 208 -4.49 -2.30 1.35
N CYS A 209 -3.87 -3.07 0.46
CA CYS A 209 -4.25 -4.45 0.17
C CYS A 209 -3.05 -5.37 0.34
N GLY A 210 -3.30 -6.54 0.94
CA GLY A 210 -2.44 -7.72 0.78
C GLY A 210 -2.96 -8.60 -0.35
N GLU A 211 -2.61 -9.88 -0.37
CA GLU A 211 -3.04 -10.82 -1.41
C GLU A 211 -4.58 -10.98 -1.41
N ASP A 212 -5.18 -11.22 -0.25
CA ASP A 212 -6.58 -11.59 -0.10
C ASP A 212 -7.29 -10.82 1.04
N HIS A 213 -6.74 -9.68 1.45
CA HIS A 213 -7.35 -8.80 2.45
C HIS A 213 -7.10 -7.33 2.13
N ALA A 214 -7.92 -6.48 2.71
CA ALA A 214 -7.83 -5.04 2.55
C ALA A 214 -8.00 -4.29 3.88
N LEU A 215 -7.37 -3.14 3.96
CA LEU A 215 -7.50 -2.15 5.01
C LEU A 215 -8.03 -0.85 4.44
N ALA A 216 -8.87 -0.15 5.18
CA ALA A 216 -9.27 1.23 4.88
C ALA A 216 -9.07 2.11 6.11
N LEU A 217 -8.49 3.28 5.91
CA LEU A 217 -8.31 4.30 6.93
C LEU A 217 -9.32 5.43 6.70
N THR A 218 -10.09 5.73 7.72
CA THR A 218 -11.02 6.87 7.70
C THR A 218 -10.31 8.16 8.12
N CYS A 219 -10.87 9.29 7.71
CA CYS A 219 -10.33 10.61 8.06
C CYS A 219 -10.30 10.89 9.57
N ASP A 220 -11.09 10.15 10.36
CA ASP A 220 -11.08 10.23 11.82
C ASP A 220 -10.06 9.31 12.50
N GLY A 221 -9.24 8.58 11.72
CA GLY A 221 -8.18 7.71 12.22
C GLY A 221 -8.65 6.31 12.62
N THR A 222 -9.84 5.88 12.20
CA THR A 222 -10.33 4.52 12.40
C THR A 222 -9.87 3.60 11.27
N VAL A 223 -9.33 2.43 11.59
CA VAL A 223 -8.90 1.40 10.63
C VAL A 223 -9.99 0.34 10.51
N TYR A 224 -10.39 0.03 9.29
CA TYR A 224 -11.27 -1.09 8.94
C TYR A 224 -10.48 -2.18 8.24
N ALA A 225 -10.77 -3.46 8.54
CA ALA A 225 -10.16 -4.61 7.88
C ALA A 225 -11.22 -5.60 7.40
N TRP A 226 -11.04 -6.15 6.18
CA TRP A 226 -11.91 -7.19 5.62
C TRP A 226 -11.16 -8.04 4.60
N GLY A 227 -11.73 -9.21 4.25
CA GLY A 227 -11.15 -10.22 3.38
C GLY A 227 -10.96 -11.56 4.07
N ASN A 228 -9.94 -12.31 3.68
CA ASN A 228 -9.55 -13.56 4.32
C ASN A 228 -8.93 -13.29 5.70
N GLY A 229 -9.33 -14.06 6.70
CA GLY A 229 -8.85 -13.94 8.07
C GLY A 229 -8.12 -15.18 8.60
N ALA A 230 -7.75 -16.13 7.73
CA ALA A 230 -7.14 -17.40 8.12
C ALA A 230 -5.79 -17.22 8.84
N SER A 231 -4.99 -16.25 8.42
CA SER A 231 -3.68 -15.91 9.01
C SER A 231 -3.76 -14.73 10.00
N PHE A 232 -4.95 -14.36 10.48
CA PHE A 232 -5.20 -13.21 11.35
C PHE A 232 -4.81 -11.85 10.72
N GLN A 233 -4.64 -11.76 9.42
CA GLN A 233 -4.37 -10.51 8.69
C GLN A 233 -5.47 -9.45 8.85
N LEU A 234 -6.65 -9.83 9.36
CA LEU A 234 -7.74 -8.91 9.73
C LEU A 234 -7.63 -8.35 11.15
N GLY A 235 -6.60 -8.72 11.95
CA GLY A 235 -6.42 -8.26 13.33
C GLY A 235 -7.51 -8.72 14.31
N ARG A 236 -8.33 -9.68 13.88
CA ARG A 236 -9.45 -10.28 14.65
C ARG A 236 -9.65 -11.73 14.24
N ARG A 237 -10.25 -12.51 15.13
CA ARG A 237 -10.54 -13.91 14.86
C ARG A 237 -11.74 -14.08 13.94
N ILE A 238 -11.57 -14.78 12.84
CA ILE A 238 -12.65 -15.28 11.99
C ILE A 238 -12.81 -16.77 12.24
N LEU A 239 -14.04 -17.21 12.51
CA LEU A 239 -14.32 -18.64 12.68
C LEU A 239 -14.47 -19.27 11.29
N GLU A 240 -13.79 -20.41 11.04
CA GLU A 240 -13.81 -21.10 9.74
C GLU A 240 -15.24 -21.37 9.23
N ARG A 241 -16.15 -21.82 10.13
CA ARG A 241 -17.57 -22.03 9.80
C ARG A 241 -18.36 -20.75 9.47
N ARG A 242 -17.76 -19.57 9.62
CA ARG A 242 -18.34 -18.24 9.37
C ARG A 242 -17.34 -17.33 8.64
N LYS A 243 -16.55 -17.90 7.75
CA LYS A 243 -15.51 -17.14 7.02
C LYS A 243 -16.08 -15.95 6.24
N GLU A 244 -17.36 -16.01 5.82
CA GLU A 244 -18.03 -14.87 5.17
C GLU A 244 -18.08 -13.59 6.07
N ASN A 245 -17.95 -13.74 7.40
CA ASN A 245 -17.85 -12.57 8.30
C ASN A 245 -16.53 -11.79 8.08
N GLY A 246 -15.52 -12.42 7.52
CA GLY A 246 -14.28 -11.74 7.10
C GLY A 246 -14.52 -10.72 5.99
N LEU A 247 -15.47 -10.97 5.09
CA LEU A 247 -15.76 -10.11 3.93
C LEU A 247 -16.43 -8.77 4.29
N LYS A 248 -16.84 -8.59 5.54
CA LYS A 248 -17.43 -7.34 6.03
C LYS A 248 -16.35 -6.46 6.61
N PRO A 249 -16.20 -5.21 6.14
CA PRO A 249 -15.33 -4.25 6.79
C PRO A 249 -15.75 -4.02 8.25
N GLU A 250 -14.84 -4.31 9.18
CA GLU A 250 -15.06 -4.11 10.63
C GLU A 250 -13.93 -3.27 11.21
N PRO A 251 -14.23 -2.34 12.14
CA PRO A 251 -13.22 -1.48 12.73
C PRO A 251 -12.30 -2.27 13.69
N LEU A 252 -11.03 -1.89 13.70
CA LEU A 252 -10.03 -2.41 14.63
C LEU A 252 -9.93 -1.53 15.89
N PRO A 253 -9.48 -2.08 17.04
CA PRO A 253 -9.32 -1.33 18.29
C PRO A 253 -8.04 -0.48 18.29
N LEU A 254 -7.79 0.23 17.19
CA LEU A 254 -6.72 1.21 17.02
C LEU A 254 -7.30 2.62 17.07
N ARG A 255 -6.48 3.59 17.47
CA ARG A 255 -6.88 5.01 17.57
C ARG A 255 -5.80 5.89 16.97
N ASP A 256 -6.21 7.07 16.52
CA ASP A 256 -5.32 8.10 16.02
C ASP A 256 -4.36 7.61 14.91
N VAL A 257 -4.79 6.62 14.12
CA VAL A 257 -4.00 6.06 13.02
C VAL A 257 -3.88 7.11 11.90
N VAL A 258 -2.67 7.26 11.37
CA VAL A 258 -2.35 8.21 10.29
C VAL A 258 -1.94 7.51 9.00
N ALA A 259 -1.57 6.22 9.05
CA ALA A 259 -1.24 5.46 7.85
C ALA A 259 -1.53 3.96 8.05
N VAL A 260 -1.89 3.26 6.96
CA VAL A 260 -2.11 1.81 6.90
C VAL A 260 -1.32 1.21 5.75
N PHE A 261 -0.80 -0.01 5.95
CA PHE A 261 -0.04 -0.75 4.95
C PHE A 261 -0.35 -2.25 5.07
N ALA A 262 -0.08 -3.00 4.01
CA ALA A 262 -0.24 -4.45 4.01
C ALA A 262 0.96 -5.11 3.32
N GLY A 263 1.33 -6.29 3.80
CA GLY A 263 2.08 -7.28 3.06
C GLY A 263 1.14 -8.39 2.60
N THR A 264 1.66 -9.45 2.01
CA THR A 264 0.85 -10.54 1.46
C THR A 264 -0.18 -11.08 2.46
N HIS A 265 0.25 -11.46 3.67
CA HIS A 265 -0.62 -12.02 4.71
C HIS A 265 -0.50 -11.32 6.07
N ASN A 266 -0.02 -10.10 6.10
CA ASN A 266 0.14 -9.30 7.30
C ASN A 266 -0.23 -7.85 7.04
N SER A 267 -0.51 -7.13 8.11
CA SER A 267 -1.06 -5.78 8.07
C SER A 267 -0.34 -4.87 9.05
N PHE A 268 -0.30 -3.57 8.74
CA PHE A 268 0.37 -2.57 9.55
C PHE A 268 -0.46 -1.30 9.66
N ALA A 269 -0.27 -0.60 10.79
CA ALA A 269 -0.78 0.74 11.01
C ALA A 269 0.28 1.59 11.72
N VAL A 270 0.30 2.87 11.43
CA VAL A 270 1.13 3.85 12.12
C VAL A 270 0.21 4.89 12.76
N ASP A 271 0.39 5.17 14.03
CA ASP A 271 -0.39 6.18 14.73
C ASP A 271 0.28 7.57 14.68
N ARG A 272 -0.43 8.56 15.18
CA ARG A 272 0.05 9.96 15.25
C ARG A 272 1.32 10.12 16.10
N ALA A 273 1.55 9.26 17.08
CA ALA A 273 2.75 9.28 17.91
C ALA A 273 3.96 8.71 17.15
N GLY A 274 3.74 7.96 16.08
CA GLY A 274 4.75 7.25 15.29
C GLY A 274 4.94 5.81 15.74
N ALA A 275 4.07 5.29 16.62
CA ALA A 275 4.07 3.88 16.97
C ALA A 275 3.59 3.04 15.78
N VAL A 276 4.32 1.97 15.46
CA VAL A 276 3.99 1.01 14.40
C VAL A 276 3.31 -0.20 15.02
N PHE A 277 2.14 -0.54 14.53
CA PHE A 277 1.40 -1.75 14.90
C PHE A 277 1.42 -2.73 13.74
N ALA A 278 1.62 -4.03 14.04
CA ALA A 278 1.62 -5.11 13.06
C ALA A 278 0.76 -6.28 13.54
N TRP A 279 0.17 -7.03 12.59
CA TRP A 279 -0.61 -8.25 12.87
C TRP A 279 -0.68 -9.14 11.62
N GLY A 280 -1.12 -10.38 11.79
CA GLY A 280 -1.21 -11.37 10.73
C GLY A 280 -0.12 -12.43 10.81
N LEU A 281 0.29 -12.97 9.64
CA LEU A 281 1.31 -14.02 9.52
C LEU A 281 2.67 -13.54 10.00
N ASN A 282 3.33 -14.32 10.87
CA ASN A 282 4.65 -14.01 11.45
C ASN A 282 5.60 -15.24 11.48
N GLN A 283 5.33 -16.25 10.67
CA GLN A 283 6.14 -17.48 10.65
C GLN A 283 7.61 -17.22 10.32
N MET A 284 7.86 -16.21 9.49
CA MET A 284 9.19 -15.77 9.07
C MET A 284 9.63 -14.45 9.72
N ARG A 285 8.94 -14.01 10.79
CA ARG A 285 9.22 -12.75 11.50
C ARG A 285 8.98 -11.49 10.66
N GLN A 286 8.15 -11.59 9.63
CA GLN A 286 7.85 -10.50 8.71
C GLN A 286 7.01 -9.37 9.32
N THR A 287 6.41 -9.54 10.51
CA THR A 287 5.73 -8.44 11.22
C THR A 287 6.69 -7.52 11.96
N GLY A 288 7.91 -7.98 12.26
CA GLY A 288 8.87 -7.26 13.11
C GLY A 288 8.52 -7.26 14.60
N VAL A 289 7.38 -7.85 14.98
CA VAL A 289 7.02 -8.05 16.40
C VAL A 289 7.95 -9.10 17.01
N ASP A 290 8.55 -8.77 18.14
CA ASP A 290 9.44 -9.67 18.88
C ASP A 290 8.64 -10.71 19.68
N ASP A 291 7.86 -11.52 18.98
CA ASP A 291 7.09 -12.64 19.51
C ASP A 291 7.44 -13.92 18.75
N ALA A 292 7.64 -15.02 19.48
CA ALA A 292 7.94 -16.32 18.89
C ALA A 292 6.74 -16.94 18.15
N GLU A 293 5.52 -16.45 18.39
CA GLU A 293 4.31 -16.98 17.78
C GLU A 293 4.30 -16.80 16.25
N PRO A 294 3.84 -17.81 15.50
CA PRO A 294 3.77 -17.75 14.05
C PRO A 294 2.66 -16.83 13.53
N LEU A 295 1.77 -16.37 14.41
CA LEU A 295 0.61 -15.52 14.10
C LEU A 295 0.49 -14.43 15.16
N VAL A 296 0.53 -13.18 14.73
CA VAL A 296 0.17 -12.02 15.57
C VAL A 296 -1.34 -11.77 15.41
N LYS A 297 -2.10 -12.15 16.43
CA LYS A 297 -3.57 -12.28 16.31
C LYS A 297 -4.34 -10.98 16.35
N THR A 298 -3.74 -9.95 16.94
CA THR A 298 -4.32 -8.60 17.09
C THR A 298 -3.25 -7.55 16.82
N PRO A 299 -3.61 -6.30 16.47
CA PRO A 299 -2.64 -5.24 16.31
C PRO A 299 -1.70 -5.14 17.52
N THR A 300 -0.42 -5.36 17.32
CA THR A 300 0.63 -5.39 18.35
C THR A 300 1.74 -4.43 17.97
N GLU A 301 2.20 -3.63 18.91
CA GLU A 301 3.24 -2.62 18.68
C GLU A 301 4.60 -3.27 18.35
N VAL A 302 5.27 -2.73 17.34
CA VAL A 302 6.64 -3.12 16.95
C VAL A 302 7.62 -2.16 17.66
N HIS A 303 7.91 -2.44 18.93
CA HIS A 303 8.72 -1.55 19.77
C HIS A 303 10.09 -1.20 19.18
N ALA A 304 10.69 -2.10 18.38
CA ALA A 304 11.96 -1.84 17.70
C ALA A 304 11.90 -0.65 16.74
N LEU A 305 10.71 -0.26 16.26
CA LEU A 305 10.50 0.84 15.32
C LEU A 305 9.97 2.12 15.99
N HIS A 306 9.82 2.11 17.32
CA HIS A 306 9.36 3.30 18.05
C HIS A 306 10.33 4.48 17.85
N PRO A 307 9.84 5.72 17.66
CA PRO A 307 10.68 6.90 17.41
C PRO A 307 11.80 7.13 18.43
N ASP A 308 11.58 6.75 19.70
CA ASP A 308 12.59 6.89 20.77
C ASP A 308 13.87 6.06 20.47
N ASN A 309 13.75 4.97 19.70
CA ASN A 309 14.87 4.13 19.29
C ASN A 309 15.59 4.65 18.03
N HIS A 310 15.05 5.71 17.40
CA HIS A 310 15.50 6.23 16.10
C HIS A 310 15.74 7.74 16.12
N ALA A 311 16.15 8.30 17.27
CA ALA A 311 16.39 9.73 17.44
C ALA A 311 15.20 10.63 17.03
N GLY A 312 13.97 10.14 17.26
CA GLY A 312 12.72 10.82 16.91
C GLY A 312 12.23 10.59 15.48
N ALA A 313 12.99 9.91 14.62
CA ALA A 313 12.55 9.58 13.26
C ALA A 313 11.36 8.59 13.28
N ARG A 314 10.42 8.76 12.35
CA ARG A 314 9.17 8.02 12.28
C ARG A 314 9.09 7.20 11.01
N VAL A 315 8.43 6.06 11.08
CA VAL A 315 8.11 5.27 9.89
C VAL A 315 7.02 6.00 9.10
N VAL A 316 7.31 6.25 7.82
CA VAL A 316 6.40 6.96 6.89
C VAL A 316 5.86 6.05 5.79
N GLN A 317 6.53 4.93 5.52
CA GLN A 317 6.07 3.93 4.55
C GLN A 317 6.49 2.53 4.98
N ILE A 318 5.64 1.54 4.72
CA ILE A 318 5.93 0.12 4.95
C ILE A 318 5.62 -0.63 3.65
N ALA A 319 6.55 -1.46 3.19
CA ALA A 319 6.40 -2.31 2.03
C ALA A 319 6.61 -3.77 2.44
N GLY A 320 5.55 -4.58 2.36
CA GLY A 320 5.56 -5.99 2.74
C GLY A 320 5.38 -6.90 1.53
N GLY A 321 6.22 -7.92 1.42
CA GLY A 321 6.06 -9.03 0.49
C GLY A 321 5.52 -10.28 1.16
N GLU A 322 5.80 -11.46 0.56
CA GLU A 322 5.30 -12.76 1.06
C GLU A 322 5.78 -13.07 2.49
N HIS A 323 7.07 -12.88 2.73
CA HIS A 323 7.71 -13.24 4.01
C HIS A 323 8.73 -12.22 4.49
N HIS A 324 8.70 -11.00 3.97
CA HIS A 324 9.62 -9.94 4.33
C HIS A 324 8.90 -8.59 4.39
N THR A 325 9.50 -7.65 5.13
CA THR A 325 8.95 -6.29 5.26
C THR A 325 10.07 -5.26 5.36
N HIS A 326 9.89 -4.16 4.65
CA HIS A 326 10.75 -2.98 4.71
C HIS A 326 9.99 -1.80 5.32
N PHE A 327 10.69 -1.00 6.12
CA PHE A 327 10.18 0.18 6.82
C PHE A 327 11.02 1.38 6.42
N LEU A 328 10.40 2.37 5.80
CA LEU A 328 11.03 3.64 5.44
C LEU A 328 10.74 4.67 6.52
N PHE A 329 11.79 5.28 7.03
CA PHE A 329 11.71 6.39 7.98
C PHE A 329 11.75 7.75 7.24
N ASP A 330 11.19 8.79 7.86
CA ASP A 330 11.26 10.19 7.38
C ASP A 330 12.70 10.73 7.27
N SER A 331 13.64 10.08 7.95
CA SER A 331 15.07 10.31 7.80
C SER A 331 15.66 9.78 6.48
N GLY A 332 14.88 9.06 5.66
CA GLY A 332 15.33 8.37 4.45
C GLY A 332 16.04 7.03 4.73
N ALA A 333 16.07 6.55 5.98
CA ALA A 333 16.63 5.25 6.35
C ALA A 333 15.60 4.13 6.08
N VAL A 334 16.06 3.00 5.54
CA VAL A 334 15.24 1.81 5.34
C VAL A 334 15.68 0.71 6.30
N TRP A 335 14.73 0.04 6.92
CA TRP A 335 14.93 -1.10 7.80
C TRP A 335 14.17 -2.30 7.27
N ALA A 336 14.65 -3.52 7.56
CA ALA A 336 14.03 -4.75 7.06
C ALA A 336 14.00 -5.85 8.11
N CYS A 337 12.98 -6.71 8.04
CA CYS A 337 12.88 -7.94 8.82
C CYS A 337 12.17 -9.04 8.01
N GLY A 338 12.23 -10.26 8.52
CA GLY A 338 11.60 -11.40 7.89
C GLY A 338 12.59 -12.42 7.33
N ARG A 339 12.19 -13.13 6.30
CA ARG A 339 12.97 -14.15 5.61
C ARG A 339 14.06 -13.51 4.75
N ALA A 340 15.32 -13.93 4.95
CA ALA A 340 16.45 -13.44 4.17
C ALA A 340 16.70 -14.24 2.88
N GLY A 341 16.21 -15.49 2.80
CA GLY A 341 16.35 -16.32 1.60
C GLY A 341 15.82 -15.66 0.34
N ALA A 342 16.41 -15.96 -0.82
CA ALA A 342 16.22 -15.30 -2.10
C ALA A 342 16.53 -13.79 -2.07
N ASP A 343 17.46 -13.36 -1.21
CA ASP A 343 18.04 -12.01 -1.18
C ASP A 343 17.06 -10.86 -0.89
N ARG A 344 15.84 -11.20 -0.46
CA ARG A 344 14.68 -10.25 -0.39
C ARG A 344 14.83 -9.14 0.65
N LEU A 345 15.74 -9.27 1.63
CA LEU A 345 15.97 -8.24 2.66
C LEU A 345 17.02 -7.18 2.24
N GLY A 346 17.76 -7.42 1.17
CA GLY A 346 18.85 -6.52 0.76
C GLY A 346 20.03 -6.51 1.73
N LEU A 347 20.28 -7.63 2.41
CA LEU A 347 21.36 -7.81 3.38
C LEU A 347 22.36 -8.85 2.86
N ALA A 348 23.66 -8.61 3.09
CA ALA A 348 24.67 -9.60 2.78
C ALA A 348 24.55 -10.84 3.69
N ASP A 349 24.95 -12.02 3.20
CA ASP A 349 24.82 -13.30 3.95
C ASP A 349 25.60 -13.32 5.26
N ASP A 350 26.70 -12.58 5.32
CA ASP A 350 27.54 -12.43 6.52
C ASP A 350 27.00 -11.40 7.51
N HIS A 351 25.83 -10.80 7.24
CA HIS A 351 25.25 -9.80 8.13
C HIS A 351 24.95 -10.41 9.52
N PRO A 352 25.46 -9.82 10.63
CA PRO A 352 25.46 -10.45 11.96
C PRO A 352 24.07 -10.66 12.56
N ARG A 353 23.03 -10.07 12.00
CA ARG A 353 21.64 -10.24 12.46
C ARG A 353 20.85 -11.29 11.67
N VAL A 354 21.41 -11.83 10.58
CA VAL A 354 20.81 -12.94 9.85
C VAL A 354 20.99 -14.21 10.66
N ARG A 355 19.89 -14.83 11.06
CA ARG A 355 19.86 -16.02 11.93
C ARG A 355 19.41 -17.24 11.15
N PRO A 356 20.14 -18.37 11.23
CA PRO A 356 19.69 -19.63 10.62
C PRO A 356 18.40 -20.14 11.32
N LYS A 357 17.43 -20.60 10.52
CA LYS A 357 16.24 -21.30 10.98
C LYS A 357 15.97 -22.50 10.08
N ARG A 358 16.35 -23.72 10.53
CA ARG A 358 16.34 -24.94 9.72
C ARG A 358 17.13 -24.72 8.42
N ASP A 359 16.45 -24.71 7.27
CA ASP A 359 17.04 -24.53 5.94
C ASP A 359 16.88 -23.08 5.43
N ASP A 360 16.64 -22.11 6.30
CA ASP A 360 16.38 -20.72 5.95
C ASP A 360 17.04 -19.73 6.94
N PHE A 361 17.16 -18.49 6.51
CA PHE A 361 17.75 -17.41 7.30
C PHE A 361 16.69 -16.36 7.63
N LEU A 362 16.69 -15.91 8.89
CA LEU A 362 15.71 -14.93 9.39
C LEU A 362 16.39 -13.72 10.01
N VAL A 363 15.77 -12.57 9.83
CA VAL A 363 16.01 -11.36 10.60
C VAL A 363 14.78 -11.10 11.47
N ILE A 364 14.93 -11.31 12.78
CA ILE A 364 13.82 -11.29 13.74
C ILE A 364 13.40 -9.86 14.04
N THR A 365 14.34 -9.03 14.45
CA THR A 365 14.13 -7.61 14.75
C THR A 365 14.56 -6.79 13.56
N PRO A 366 13.79 -5.78 13.12
CA PRO A 366 14.18 -4.93 12.01
C PRO A 366 15.61 -4.41 12.11
N VAL A 367 16.35 -4.46 11.00
CA VAL A 367 17.74 -3.98 10.88
C VAL A 367 17.86 -3.02 9.71
N ARG A 368 18.81 -2.10 9.79
CA ARG A 368 19.02 -1.10 8.75
C ARG A 368 19.61 -1.73 7.49
N VAL A 369 19.02 -1.41 6.34
CA VAL A 369 19.49 -1.76 5.00
C VAL A 369 20.49 -0.70 4.53
N ALA A 370 21.62 -1.15 3.98
CA ALA A 370 22.63 -0.26 3.42
C ALA A 370 22.38 -0.05 1.92
N PHE A 371 22.59 1.18 1.45
CA PHE A 371 22.51 1.52 0.02
C PHE A 371 23.88 1.95 -0.50
N PRO A 372 24.21 1.69 -1.78
CA PRO A 372 25.42 2.23 -2.37
C PRO A 372 25.37 3.76 -2.34
N PRO A 373 26.52 4.45 -2.24
CA PRO A 373 26.58 5.89 -2.28
C PRO A 373 26.05 6.42 -3.63
N PRO A 374 25.59 7.68 -3.70
CA PRO A 374 25.18 8.27 -4.95
C PRO A 374 26.33 8.23 -6.00
N PRO A 375 26.03 8.02 -7.29
CA PRO A 375 27.04 8.00 -8.35
C PRO A 375 27.72 9.37 -8.46
N THR A 376 29.02 9.32 -8.69
CA THR A 376 29.83 10.53 -8.97
C THR A 376 30.45 10.44 -10.37
N PRO A 377 30.93 11.55 -10.96
CA PRO A 377 31.68 11.48 -12.22
C PRO A 377 32.92 10.59 -12.17
N ALA A 378 33.55 10.46 -10.99
CA ALA A 378 34.71 9.59 -10.76
C ALA A 378 34.33 8.12 -10.53
N ASP A 379 33.14 7.87 -9.98
CA ASP A 379 32.58 6.53 -9.76
C ASP A 379 31.09 6.51 -10.16
N PRO A 380 30.78 6.25 -11.45
CA PRO A 380 29.41 6.26 -11.97
C PRO A 380 28.61 5.03 -11.56
N ALA A 381 29.23 3.99 -11.03
CA ALA A 381 28.59 2.75 -10.60
C ALA A 381 29.17 2.27 -9.25
N PRO A 382 29.02 3.08 -8.19
CA PRO A 382 29.56 2.70 -6.87
C PRO A 382 28.90 1.42 -6.36
N VAL A 383 29.70 0.55 -5.77
CA VAL A 383 29.20 -0.66 -5.11
C VAL A 383 28.95 -0.41 -3.64
N LEU A 384 28.14 -1.27 -3.03
CA LEU A 384 27.88 -1.21 -1.60
C LEU A 384 29.19 -1.44 -0.82
N PRO A 385 29.54 -0.56 0.13
CA PRO A 385 30.70 -0.80 0.99
C PRO A 385 30.46 -2.02 1.88
N PRO A 386 31.53 -2.68 2.37
CA PRO A 386 31.39 -3.74 3.37
C PRO A 386 30.55 -3.26 4.56
N TYR A 387 29.79 -4.16 5.18
CA TYR A 387 28.90 -3.85 6.32
C TYR A 387 29.59 -3.03 7.42
N THR A 388 30.86 -3.25 7.65
CA THR A 388 31.67 -2.55 8.66
C THR A 388 32.03 -1.11 8.30
N ALA A 389 31.84 -0.67 7.06
CA ALA A 389 32.24 0.67 6.59
C ALA A 389 31.23 1.78 6.94
N GLY A 390 30.11 1.44 7.60
CA GLY A 390 29.06 2.38 7.96
C GLY A 390 27.95 2.50 6.90
N PHE A 391 26.91 3.28 7.23
CA PHE A 391 25.76 3.44 6.35
C PHE A 391 25.97 4.59 5.37
N SER A 392 25.50 4.39 4.13
CA SER A 392 25.50 5.41 3.08
C SER A 392 24.69 6.66 3.48
N ALA A 393 25.09 7.79 2.91
CA ALA A 393 24.32 9.04 2.96
C ALA A 393 23.09 9.03 2.03
N THR A 394 22.89 7.98 1.23
CA THR A 394 21.72 7.85 0.32
C THR A 394 20.43 7.86 1.12
N ARG A 395 19.56 8.82 0.81
CA ARG A 395 18.25 8.98 1.45
C ARG A 395 17.18 8.44 0.52
N ILE A 396 16.41 7.48 1.01
CA ILE A 396 15.31 6.88 0.26
C ILE A 396 14.04 7.70 0.48
N ALA A 397 13.31 7.96 -0.61
CA ALA A 397 12.05 8.69 -0.64
C ALA A 397 10.84 7.78 -0.82
N HIS A 398 11.01 6.58 -1.42
CA HIS A 398 9.92 5.66 -1.68
C HIS A 398 10.41 4.21 -1.69
N ILE A 399 9.58 3.28 -1.19
CA ILE A 399 9.81 1.84 -1.23
C ILE A 399 8.57 1.10 -1.74
N SER A 400 8.76 -0.02 -2.43
CA SER A 400 7.68 -0.93 -2.81
C SER A 400 8.19 -2.37 -2.80
N ALA A 401 7.37 -3.31 -2.36
CA ALA A 401 7.73 -4.72 -2.32
C ALA A 401 6.77 -5.54 -3.17
N GLY A 402 7.31 -6.40 -4.01
CA GLY A 402 6.60 -7.52 -4.61
C GLY A 402 6.68 -8.75 -3.69
N GLU A 403 6.30 -9.93 -4.21
CA GLU A 403 6.28 -11.14 -3.39
C GLU A 403 7.65 -11.47 -2.80
N ARG A 404 8.72 -11.38 -3.61
CA ARG A 404 10.07 -11.82 -3.23
C ARG A 404 11.19 -10.86 -3.62
N TYR A 405 10.85 -9.63 -3.96
CA TYR A 405 11.78 -8.58 -4.33
C TYR A 405 11.32 -7.23 -3.76
N THR A 406 12.21 -6.26 -3.79
CA THR A 406 11.92 -4.93 -3.27
C THR A 406 12.55 -3.87 -4.18
N LEU A 407 11.86 -2.76 -4.28
CA LEU A 407 12.27 -1.56 -4.99
C LEU A 407 12.44 -0.41 -4.00
N ALA A 408 13.40 0.46 -4.27
CA ALA A 408 13.52 1.74 -3.57
C ALA A 408 13.85 2.85 -4.57
N VAL A 409 13.37 4.05 -4.29
CA VAL A 409 13.69 5.26 -5.05
C VAL A 409 14.28 6.26 -4.06
N ASP A 410 15.44 6.84 -4.40
CA ASP A 410 16.04 7.89 -3.57
C ASP A 410 15.45 9.28 -3.88
N GLU A 411 15.88 10.29 -3.09
CA GLU A 411 15.42 11.69 -3.25
C GLU A 411 15.78 12.29 -4.61
N ASP A 412 16.79 11.74 -5.33
CA ASP A 412 17.21 12.16 -6.67
C ASP A 412 16.44 11.41 -7.79
N GLY A 413 15.54 10.49 -7.43
CA GLY A 413 14.77 9.67 -8.36
C GLY A 413 15.59 8.53 -8.99
N ILE A 414 16.61 8.03 -8.30
CA ILE A 414 17.36 6.84 -8.70
C ILE A 414 16.65 5.61 -8.18
N LEU A 415 16.42 4.64 -9.07
CA LEU A 415 15.79 3.37 -8.74
C LEU A 415 16.84 2.35 -8.29
N TYR A 416 16.54 1.66 -7.20
CA TYR A 416 17.27 0.49 -6.70
C TYR A 416 16.32 -0.71 -6.62
N SER A 417 16.85 -1.91 -6.87
CA SER A 417 16.12 -3.17 -6.74
C SER A 417 17.00 -4.25 -6.11
N TRP A 418 16.38 -5.22 -5.42
CA TRP A 418 17.03 -6.40 -4.85
C TRP A 418 16.02 -7.51 -4.60
N GLY A 419 16.51 -8.73 -4.33
CA GLY A 419 15.71 -9.92 -4.14
C GLY A 419 15.73 -10.84 -5.36
N GLU A 420 14.63 -11.57 -5.59
CA GLU A 420 14.49 -12.52 -6.68
C GLU A 420 14.36 -11.81 -8.03
N GLY A 421 15.10 -12.31 -9.05
CA GLY A 421 15.18 -11.67 -10.37
C GLY A 421 14.75 -12.55 -11.56
N ASN A 422 14.17 -13.74 -11.30
CA ASN A 422 13.91 -14.78 -12.29
C ASN A 422 12.83 -14.47 -13.36
N ALA A 423 12.12 -13.36 -13.21
CA ALA A 423 11.13 -12.84 -14.18
C ALA A 423 11.45 -11.40 -14.59
N SER A 424 12.72 -11.03 -14.61
CA SER A 424 13.21 -9.67 -14.96
C SER A 424 12.60 -8.53 -14.13
N GLN A 425 11.95 -8.84 -13.01
CA GLN A 425 11.27 -7.87 -12.14
C GLN A 425 12.24 -6.92 -11.42
N LEU A 426 13.54 -7.22 -11.39
CA LEU A 426 14.56 -6.31 -10.88
C LEU A 426 14.97 -5.22 -11.88
N GLY A 427 14.68 -5.39 -13.17
CA GLY A 427 15.04 -4.42 -14.21
C GLY A 427 16.54 -4.27 -14.47
N LEU A 428 17.38 -5.20 -13.99
CA LEU A 428 18.85 -5.16 -14.08
C LEU A 428 19.39 -5.64 -15.44
N GLY A 429 18.51 -6.17 -16.31
CA GLY A 429 18.87 -6.70 -17.63
C GLY A 429 19.39 -8.13 -17.62
N ASN A 430 19.08 -8.86 -16.58
CA ASN A 430 19.30 -10.30 -16.42
C ASN A 430 18.23 -10.88 -15.48
N GLU A 431 18.18 -12.20 -15.35
CA GLU A 431 17.25 -12.94 -14.50
C GLU A 431 17.93 -13.43 -13.19
N SER A 432 19.02 -12.78 -12.78
CA SER A 432 19.74 -13.13 -11.57
C SER A 432 19.18 -12.37 -10.36
N ASN A 433 19.24 -12.98 -9.19
CA ASN A 433 18.98 -12.32 -7.94
C ASN A 433 19.97 -11.17 -7.69
N ALA A 434 19.56 -10.19 -6.92
CA ALA A 434 20.41 -9.15 -6.38
C ALA A 434 20.38 -9.19 -4.85
N GLN A 435 21.50 -9.54 -4.22
CA GLN A 435 21.59 -9.74 -2.78
C GLN A 435 21.39 -8.46 -1.98
N THR A 436 21.86 -7.35 -2.51
CA THR A 436 21.84 -6.04 -1.84
C THR A 436 21.25 -4.99 -2.79
N PRO A 437 20.77 -3.85 -2.28
CA PRO A 437 20.25 -2.78 -3.12
C PRO A 437 21.18 -2.46 -4.28
N THR A 438 20.73 -2.76 -5.49
CA THR A 438 21.48 -2.59 -6.72
C THR A 438 20.80 -1.52 -7.58
N ARG A 439 21.59 -0.56 -8.06
CA ARG A 439 21.09 0.52 -8.89
C ARG A 439 20.60 0.00 -10.23
N VAL A 440 19.37 0.34 -10.59
CA VAL A 440 18.81 0.08 -11.93
C VAL A 440 19.22 1.21 -12.86
N ALA A 441 19.94 0.88 -13.92
CA ALA A 441 20.45 1.88 -14.87
C ALA A 441 20.26 1.43 -16.32
N ASN A 442 19.64 2.31 -17.12
CA ASN A 442 19.53 2.14 -18.58
C ASN A 442 19.29 3.50 -19.26
N THR A 443 19.12 3.49 -20.58
CA THR A 443 18.90 4.70 -21.36
C THR A 443 17.61 5.43 -20.97
N ALA A 444 16.52 4.71 -20.70
CA ALA A 444 15.25 5.31 -20.28
C ALA A 444 15.39 6.05 -18.94
N LEU A 445 16.05 5.45 -17.95
CA LEU A 445 16.24 6.07 -16.62
C LEU A 445 17.30 7.17 -16.61
N LYS A 446 18.22 7.22 -17.60
CA LYS A 446 19.12 8.37 -17.75
C LYS A 446 18.36 9.65 -18.06
N GLY A 447 17.30 9.56 -18.88
CA GLY A 447 16.46 10.70 -19.27
C GLY A 447 15.36 11.05 -18.26
N HIS A 448 15.09 10.17 -17.28
CA HIS A 448 13.96 10.33 -16.36
C HIS A 448 14.40 10.13 -14.89
N ARG A 449 13.79 10.87 -13.98
CA ARG A 449 13.79 10.55 -12.55
C ARG A 449 12.52 9.74 -12.22
N VAL A 450 12.65 8.72 -11.43
CA VAL A 450 11.49 7.97 -10.91
C VAL A 450 10.92 8.72 -9.70
N VAL A 451 9.60 8.83 -9.63
CA VAL A 451 8.90 9.49 -8.50
C VAL A 451 8.06 8.49 -7.70
N VAL A 452 7.53 7.46 -8.35
CA VAL A 452 6.78 6.37 -7.72
C VAL A 452 7.19 5.06 -8.38
N ALA A 453 7.34 4.01 -7.56
CA ALA A 453 7.52 2.64 -8.01
C ALA A 453 6.43 1.76 -7.39
N SER A 454 5.80 0.90 -8.18
CA SER A 454 4.84 -0.10 -7.70
C SER A 454 5.28 -1.48 -8.16
N ALA A 455 5.53 -2.35 -7.20
CA ALA A 455 5.94 -3.73 -7.41
C ALA A 455 4.72 -4.65 -7.34
N GLY A 456 4.46 -5.39 -8.41
CA GLY A 456 3.45 -6.45 -8.48
C GLY A 456 4.05 -7.83 -8.21
N GLY A 457 3.37 -8.90 -8.61
CA GLY A 457 3.88 -10.27 -8.47
C GLY A 457 5.22 -10.46 -9.18
N GLN A 458 5.27 -10.21 -10.47
CA GLN A 458 6.46 -10.37 -11.33
C GLN A 458 6.65 -9.21 -12.31
N HIS A 459 6.05 -8.06 -12.04
CA HIS A 459 6.13 -6.88 -12.92
C HIS A 459 6.20 -5.60 -12.10
N VAL A 460 6.67 -4.54 -12.74
CA VAL A 460 6.89 -3.24 -12.11
C VAL A 460 6.34 -2.12 -12.97
N LEU A 461 5.66 -1.20 -12.32
CA LEU A 461 5.20 0.06 -12.86
C LEU A 461 5.95 1.22 -12.20
N LEU A 462 6.47 2.13 -12.99
CA LEU A 462 7.18 3.31 -12.51
C LEU A 462 6.53 4.58 -13.08
N VAL A 463 6.33 5.56 -12.25
CA VAL A 463 6.03 6.92 -12.69
C VAL A 463 7.35 7.67 -12.84
N GLY A 464 7.62 8.14 -14.04
CA GLY A 464 8.84 8.88 -14.40
C GLY A 464 8.55 10.29 -14.83
N VAL A 465 9.48 11.20 -14.55
CA VAL A 465 9.48 12.60 -15.00
C VAL A 465 10.77 12.87 -15.75
N LYS A 466 10.70 13.53 -16.89
CA LYS A 466 11.91 13.92 -17.62
C LYS A 466 12.81 14.88 -16.83
N ARG A 467 14.10 14.61 -16.82
CA ARG A 467 15.08 15.41 -16.07
C ARG A 467 15.28 16.83 -16.64
N ASP A 468 15.01 17.03 -17.92
CA ASP A 468 15.08 18.33 -18.59
C ASP A 468 13.75 19.11 -18.59
N GLY A 469 12.71 18.54 -17.95
CA GLY A 469 11.38 19.16 -17.84
C GLY A 469 10.60 19.26 -19.14
N THR A 470 11.08 18.70 -20.26
CA THR A 470 10.41 18.71 -21.58
C THR A 470 9.91 17.31 -21.92
N LEU A 471 8.68 17.20 -22.43
CA LEU A 471 8.18 15.97 -23.06
C LEU A 471 8.31 16.08 -24.57
#